data_9f1cad3366678a1fafc6b1e16fecfe84
#
_entry.id   9f1cad3366678a1fafc6b1e16fecfe84
#
_cell.length_a   1.000
_cell.length_b   1.000
_cell.length_c   1.000
_cell.angle_alpha   90.00
_cell.angle_beta   90.00
_cell.angle_gamma   90.00
#
_symmetry.space_group_name_H-M   'P 1'
#
loop_
_entity.id
_entity.type
_entity.pdbx_description
1 polymer ?
#
loop_
_entity_poly.entity_id
_entity_poly.type
_entity_poly.pdbx_seq_one_letter_code
_entity_poly.pdbx_strand_id
1 'polypeptide(L)'
;MKYRTCLTTLLYSFLLGLILPASAQNSLQHQKDSLRYALEHAEGIDKLQIYNKLYYIYMAEAGDDQKMDTLMTLFEQAEAEAIRQGDTQMQGMVYGNRIISYINRSEHDKVIEKAPAYLDFYIRHDLWKFYYQIHMQLITAYNLKGDYELAAAEAGKMYTRARERKDKAGMATALYATGIIYNLQRRPKEEEDCFRESISLLWEVSGYDNILTQSYAFLCVSLRAQARYDELLQLVPNMKKPSPASRKPPAGCSPKLGEIFMWH
;
A
#
# COMPACT_ATOMS: atom_id res chain seq x y z
N MET A 1 40.45 11.17 -11.34
CA MET A 1 40.40 11.51 -9.89
C MET A 1 39.08 12.16 -9.43
N LYS A 2 38.15 12.54 -10.30
CA LYS A 2 36.90 13.23 -9.93
C LYS A 2 35.73 12.32 -9.49
N TYR A 3 35.81 11.02 -9.70
CA TYR A 3 34.72 10.07 -9.33
C TYR A 3 34.83 9.48 -7.92
N ARG A 4 36.00 9.60 -7.26
CA ARG A 4 36.18 9.11 -5.88
C ARG A 4 35.60 10.04 -4.81
N THR A 5 35.55 11.33 -5.08
CA THR A 5 34.98 12.32 -4.14
C THR A 5 33.45 12.34 -4.14
N CYS A 6 32.80 11.95 -5.24
CA CYS A 6 31.31 11.92 -5.31
C CYS A 6 30.73 10.70 -4.57
N LEU A 7 31.45 9.56 -4.57
CA LEU A 7 31.01 8.34 -3.88
C LEU A 7 31.16 8.44 -2.36
N THR A 8 32.20 9.12 -1.89
CA THR A 8 32.43 9.35 -0.46
C THR A 8 31.44 10.35 0.14
N THR A 9 31.04 11.37 -0.59
CA THR A 9 30.00 12.32 -0.14
C THR A 9 28.60 11.70 -0.12
N LEU A 10 28.26 10.81 -1.04
CA LEU A 10 27.01 10.04 -1.02
C LEU A 10 26.96 9.03 0.13
N LEU A 11 28.07 8.36 0.44
CA LEU A 11 28.15 7.45 1.60
C LEU A 11 28.07 8.21 2.93
N TYR A 12 28.64 9.42 3.03
CA TYR A 12 28.54 10.24 4.23
C TYR A 12 27.13 10.81 4.46
N SER A 13 26.41 11.18 3.42
CA SER A 13 25.02 11.62 3.54
C SER A 13 24.07 10.46 3.90
N PHE A 14 24.38 9.24 3.48
CA PHE A 14 23.62 8.05 3.85
C PHE A 14 23.86 7.60 5.29
N LEU A 15 25.08 7.75 5.80
CA LEU A 15 25.45 7.45 7.18
C LEU A 15 24.94 8.51 8.19
N LEU A 16 24.79 9.77 7.79
CA LEU A 16 24.25 10.84 8.63
C LEU A 16 22.72 10.79 8.79
N GLY A 17 22.00 10.09 7.89
CA GLY A 17 20.54 9.90 7.97
C GLY A 17 20.09 8.78 8.92
N LEU A 18 21.03 7.96 9.45
CA LEU A 18 20.70 6.76 10.24
C LEU A 18 20.89 6.92 11.75
N ILE A 19 21.40 8.07 12.22
CA ILE A 19 21.54 8.32 13.66
C ILE A 19 20.54 9.39 14.06
N LEU A 20 19.37 8.97 14.51
CA LEU A 20 18.49 9.86 15.25
C LEU A 20 19.29 10.50 16.39
N PRO A 21 19.25 11.83 16.61
CA PRO A 21 19.94 12.44 17.71
C PRO A 21 19.47 11.79 19.03
N ALA A 22 20.39 11.63 19.98
CA ALA A 22 20.10 10.96 21.26
C ALA A 22 18.87 11.52 22.00
N SER A 23 18.56 12.80 21.80
CA SER A 23 17.36 13.46 22.30
C SER A 23 16.06 12.88 21.67
N ALA A 24 16.09 12.54 20.38
CA ALA A 24 14.95 11.93 19.70
C ALA A 24 14.74 10.47 20.12
N GLN A 25 15.82 9.71 20.34
CA GLN A 25 15.75 8.34 20.86
C GLN A 25 15.22 8.31 22.29
N ASN A 26 15.64 9.23 23.15
CA ASN A 26 15.13 9.36 24.51
C ASN A 26 13.64 9.76 24.54
N SER A 27 13.22 10.66 23.64
CA SER A 27 11.82 11.03 23.48
C SER A 27 10.95 9.86 23.05
N LEU A 28 11.44 9.04 22.10
CA LEU A 28 10.71 7.87 21.59
C LEU A 28 10.59 6.76 22.65
N GLN A 29 11.65 6.53 23.41
CA GLN A 29 11.64 5.58 24.52
C GLN A 29 10.65 6.02 25.60
N HIS A 30 10.65 7.28 25.98
CA HIS A 30 9.71 7.83 26.95
C HIS A 30 8.25 7.68 26.46
N GLN A 31 7.99 7.88 25.17
CA GLN A 31 6.66 7.66 24.60
C GLN A 31 6.24 6.18 24.68
N LYS A 32 7.14 5.24 24.41
CA LYS A 32 6.87 3.81 24.55
C LYS A 32 6.51 3.42 25.98
N ASP A 33 7.31 3.91 26.94
CA ASP A 33 7.09 3.59 28.34
C ASP A 33 5.78 4.17 28.87
N SER A 34 5.44 5.40 28.48
CA SER A 34 4.15 6.02 28.78
C SER A 34 2.97 5.24 28.17
N LEU A 35 3.09 4.81 26.91
CA LEU A 35 2.03 4.02 26.26
C LEU A 35 1.90 2.62 26.86
N ARG A 36 3.00 1.99 27.24
CA ARG A 36 2.97 0.69 27.95
C ARG A 36 2.28 0.79 29.30
N TYR A 37 2.62 1.82 30.08
CA TYR A 37 1.95 2.10 31.33
C TYR A 37 0.44 2.35 31.13
N ALA A 38 0.09 3.16 30.12
CA ALA A 38 -1.31 3.40 29.77
C ALA A 38 -2.03 2.11 29.36
N LEU A 39 -1.35 1.20 28.65
CA LEU A 39 -1.91 -0.08 28.21
C LEU A 39 -2.35 -0.99 29.35
N GLU A 40 -1.62 -0.97 30.48
CA GLU A 40 -1.95 -1.76 31.66
C GLU A 40 -3.24 -1.29 32.35
N HIS A 41 -3.61 -0.02 32.16
CA HIS A 41 -4.75 0.62 32.83
C HIS A 41 -5.92 0.93 31.89
N ALA A 42 -5.72 0.79 30.58
CA ALA A 42 -6.75 1.07 29.60
C ALA A 42 -7.67 -0.13 29.37
N GLU A 43 -8.92 0.17 29.03
CA GLU A 43 -9.92 -0.81 28.63
C GLU A 43 -10.61 -0.36 27.32
N GLY A 44 -11.32 -1.29 26.70
CA GLY A 44 -12.14 -1.00 25.52
C GLY A 44 -11.35 -0.40 24.37
N ILE A 45 -11.97 0.59 23.73
CA ILE A 45 -11.42 1.25 22.52
C ILE A 45 -10.10 1.97 22.80
N ASP A 46 -9.91 2.51 24.01
CA ASP A 46 -8.68 3.22 24.36
C ASP A 46 -7.49 2.26 24.34
N LYS A 47 -7.68 1.04 24.83
CA LYS A 47 -6.65 -0.01 24.78
C LYS A 47 -6.24 -0.34 23.35
N LEU A 48 -7.22 -0.47 22.45
CA LEU A 48 -6.97 -0.74 21.04
C LEU A 48 -6.24 0.42 20.35
N GLN A 49 -6.57 1.66 20.67
CA GLN A 49 -5.86 2.83 20.17
C GLN A 49 -4.40 2.88 20.63
N ILE A 50 -4.12 2.45 21.86
CA ILE A 50 -2.75 2.37 22.39
C ILE A 50 -1.94 1.32 21.63
N TYR A 51 -2.52 0.13 21.37
CA TYR A 51 -1.86 -0.89 20.54
C TYR A 51 -1.49 -0.34 19.16
N ASN A 52 -2.40 0.41 18.54
CA ASN A 52 -2.12 1.02 17.23
C ASN A 52 -0.99 2.05 17.29
N LYS A 53 -0.94 2.90 18.32
CA LYS A 53 0.16 3.86 18.51
C LYS A 53 1.50 3.15 18.71
N LEU A 54 1.53 2.11 19.55
CA LEU A 54 2.73 1.30 19.77
C LEU A 54 3.19 0.63 18.47
N TYR A 55 2.27 0.12 17.66
CA TYR A 55 2.58 -0.43 16.34
C TYR A 55 3.41 0.54 15.49
N TYR A 56 2.94 1.79 15.33
CA TYR A 56 3.66 2.77 14.49
C TYR A 56 5.05 3.10 15.03
N ILE A 57 5.21 3.15 16.36
CA ILE A 57 6.50 3.39 16.98
C ILE A 57 7.46 2.23 16.72
N TYR A 58 7.02 0.98 16.94
CA TYR A 58 7.86 -0.19 16.70
C TYR A 58 8.18 -0.40 15.23
N MET A 59 7.24 -0.09 14.33
CA MET A 59 7.49 -0.15 12.90
C MET A 59 8.55 0.87 12.45
N ALA A 60 8.58 2.05 13.03
CA ALA A 60 9.62 3.06 12.73
C ALA A 60 11.02 2.61 13.19
N GLU A 61 11.10 1.69 14.17
CA GLU A 61 12.35 1.13 14.70
C GLU A 61 12.70 -0.25 14.13
N ALA A 62 11.94 -0.78 13.17
CA ALA A 62 11.93 -2.19 12.73
C ALA A 62 13.19 -2.65 11.96
N GLY A 63 14.37 -2.12 12.29
CA GLY A 63 15.67 -2.65 11.82
C GLY A 63 16.30 -3.71 12.73
N ASP A 64 15.61 -4.14 13.81
CA ASP A 64 16.12 -5.02 14.85
C ASP A 64 15.16 -6.19 15.08
N ASP A 65 15.66 -7.42 15.00
CA ASP A 65 14.85 -8.64 15.13
C ASP A 65 14.15 -8.73 16.49
N GLN A 66 14.79 -8.29 17.59
CA GLN A 66 14.20 -8.29 18.92
C GLN A 66 12.98 -7.35 19.03
N LYS A 67 13.02 -6.21 18.34
CA LYS A 67 11.89 -5.28 18.29
C LYS A 67 10.75 -5.85 17.47
N MET A 68 11.05 -6.67 16.49
CA MET A 68 10.06 -7.35 15.69
C MET A 68 9.29 -8.42 16.47
N ASP A 69 9.97 -9.20 17.30
CA ASP A 69 9.29 -10.16 18.19
C ASP A 69 8.33 -9.44 19.13
N THR A 70 8.74 -8.28 19.65
CA THR A 70 7.87 -7.41 20.44
C THR A 70 6.65 -6.95 19.62
N LEU A 71 6.85 -6.57 18.35
CA LEU A 71 5.77 -6.15 17.47
C LEU A 71 4.79 -7.29 17.18
N MET A 72 5.29 -8.51 16.93
CA MET A 72 4.43 -9.69 16.73
C MET A 72 3.62 -10.02 17.96
N THR A 73 4.21 -9.93 19.14
CA THR A 73 3.49 -10.09 20.42
C THR A 73 2.39 -9.02 20.59
N LEU A 74 2.66 -7.77 20.20
CA LEU A 74 1.64 -6.71 20.22
C LEU A 74 0.48 -6.99 19.27
N PHE A 75 0.75 -7.56 18.08
CA PHE A 75 -0.32 -7.96 17.16
C PHE A 75 -1.21 -9.06 17.75
N GLU A 76 -0.62 -10.05 18.41
CA GLU A 76 -1.38 -11.12 19.06
C GLU A 76 -2.27 -10.58 20.19
N GLN A 77 -1.72 -9.70 21.02
CA GLN A 77 -2.47 -9.06 22.11
C GLN A 77 -3.59 -8.15 21.58
N ALA A 78 -3.30 -7.34 20.55
CA ALA A 78 -4.28 -6.47 19.94
C ALA A 78 -5.41 -7.25 19.25
N GLU A 79 -5.07 -8.36 18.57
CA GLU A 79 -6.05 -9.26 17.96
C GLU A 79 -6.95 -9.91 19.01
N ALA A 80 -6.37 -10.48 20.07
CA ALA A 80 -7.12 -11.09 21.15
C ALA A 80 -8.08 -10.08 21.82
N GLU A 81 -7.63 -8.85 22.03
CA GLU A 81 -8.45 -7.78 22.59
C GLU A 81 -9.58 -7.36 21.64
N ALA A 82 -9.30 -7.22 20.35
CA ALA A 82 -10.30 -6.89 19.34
C ALA A 82 -11.40 -7.98 19.24
N ILE A 83 -10.99 -9.25 19.29
CA ILE A 83 -11.92 -10.39 19.33
C ILE A 83 -12.79 -10.34 20.59
N ARG A 84 -12.18 -10.11 21.77
CA ARG A 84 -12.87 -10.02 23.05
C ARG A 84 -13.93 -8.91 23.07
N GLN A 85 -13.66 -7.80 22.39
CA GLN A 85 -14.57 -6.66 22.28
C GLN A 85 -15.58 -6.80 21.12
N GLY A 86 -15.41 -7.77 20.23
CA GLY A 86 -16.20 -7.88 19.01
C GLY A 86 -15.92 -6.75 18.00
N ASP A 87 -14.76 -6.07 18.12
CA ASP A 87 -14.36 -4.98 17.22
C ASP A 87 -13.72 -5.54 15.94
N THR A 88 -14.55 -5.78 14.93
CA THR A 88 -14.12 -6.30 13.63
C THR A 88 -13.27 -5.30 12.84
N GLN A 89 -13.45 -3.98 13.04
CA GLN A 89 -12.64 -2.93 12.41
C GLN A 89 -11.19 -2.98 12.93
N MET A 90 -11.02 -3.05 14.24
CA MET A 90 -9.71 -3.16 14.85
C MET A 90 -9.04 -4.49 14.52
N GLN A 91 -9.78 -5.59 14.53
CA GLN A 91 -9.26 -6.90 14.10
C GLN A 91 -8.76 -6.83 12.65
N GLY A 92 -9.54 -6.21 11.76
CA GLY A 92 -9.14 -5.97 10.38
C GLY A 92 -7.87 -5.11 10.26
N MET A 93 -7.74 -4.07 11.08
CA MET A 93 -6.54 -3.23 11.10
C MET A 93 -5.31 -4.00 11.57
N VAL A 94 -5.43 -4.85 12.59
CA VAL A 94 -4.33 -5.72 13.06
C VAL A 94 -3.87 -6.66 11.96
N TYR A 95 -4.79 -7.29 11.23
CA TYR A 95 -4.46 -8.15 10.08
C TYR A 95 -3.72 -7.38 8.99
N GLY A 96 -4.19 -6.17 8.67
CA GLY A 96 -3.54 -5.29 7.69
C GLY A 96 -2.11 -4.94 8.09
N ASN A 97 -1.92 -4.52 9.33
CA ASN A 97 -0.62 -4.13 9.88
C ASN A 97 0.37 -5.32 9.89
N ARG A 98 -0.11 -6.52 10.22
CA ARG A 98 0.69 -7.75 10.19
C ARG A 98 1.18 -8.08 8.77
N ILE A 99 0.32 -7.98 7.76
CA ILE A 99 0.72 -8.19 6.36
C ILE A 99 1.74 -7.15 5.91
N ILE A 100 1.55 -5.87 6.25
CA ILE A 100 2.51 -4.80 5.92
C ILE A 100 3.87 -5.08 6.59
N SER A 101 3.88 -5.58 7.82
CA SER A 101 5.11 -5.97 8.51
C SER A 101 5.86 -7.09 7.77
N TYR A 102 5.15 -8.10 7.26
CA TYR A 102 5.77 -9.17 6.46
C TYR A 102 6.34 -8.64 5.14
N ILE A 103 5.65 -7.74 4.45
CA ILE A 103 6.15 -7.11 3.21
C ILE A 103 7.44 -6.32 3.49
N ASN A 104 7.46 -5.49 4.55
CA ASN A 104 8.61 -4.68 4.91
C ASN A 104 9.84 -5.52 5.28
N ARG A 105 9.65 -6.76 5.72
CA ARG A 105 10.71 -7.73 6.03
C ARG A 105 11.06 -8.64 4.86
N SER A 106 10.44 -8.46 3.71
CA SER A 106 10.60 -9.36 2.56
C SER A 106 10.17 -10.82 2.85
N GLU A 107 9.28 -11.02 3.83
CA GLU A 107 8.71 -12.33 4.19
C GLU A 107 7.50 -12.65 3.31
N HIS A 108 7.71 -12.69 1.99
CA HIS A 108 6.65 -12.81 1.00
C HIS A 108 5.85 -14.11 1.14
N ASP A 109 6.48 -15.19 1.57
CA ASP A 109 5.79 -16.48 1.79
C ASP A 109 4.76 -16.38 2.91
N LYS A 110 5.04 -15.62 3.98
CA LYS A 110 4.07 -15.38 5.05
C LYS A 110 2.87 -14.54 4.58
N VAL A 111 3.11 -13.59 3.66
CA VAL A 111 2.02 -12.82 3.04
C VAL A 111 1.11 -13.76 2.24
N ILE A 112 1.70 -14.61 1.40
CA ILE A 112 0.97 -15.57 0.55
C ILE A 112 0.18 -16.56 1.42
N GLU A 113 0.75 -17.02 2.52
CA GLU A 113 0.10 -17.94 3.45
C GLU A 113 -1.08 -17.31 4.20
N LYS A 114 -0.89 -16.08 4.72
CA LYS A 114 -1.86 -15.47 5.66
C LYS A 114 -2.93 -14.61 4.98
N ALA A 115 -2.59 -13.93 3.87
CA ALA A 115 -3.50 -12.99 3.22
C ALA A 115 -4.85 -13.61 2.81
N PRO A 116 -4.93 -14.85 2.27
CA PRO A 116 -6.22 -15.43 1.88
C PRO A 116 -7.24 -15.49 3.03
N ALA A 117 -6.83 -15.91 4.22
CA ALA A 117 -7.71 -15.97 5.38
C ALA A 117 -8.19 -14.56 5.82
N TYR A 118 -7.31 -13.55 5.72
CA TYR A 118 -7.66 -12.17 6.04
C TYR A 118 -8.58 -11.55 4.98
N LEU A 119 -8.38 -11.87 3.71
CA LEU A 119 -9.29 -11.44 2.64
C LEU A 119 -10.70 -12.00 2.84
N ASP A 120 -10.83 -13.27 3.22
CA ASP A 120 -12.13 -13.88 3.55
C ASP A 120 -12.78 -13.22 4.77
N PHE A 121 -11.99 -12.87 5.78
CA PHE A 121 -12.49 -12.10 6.93
C PHE A 121 -13.04 -10.74 6.49
N TYR A 122 -12.31 -9.98 5.69
CA TYR A 122 -12.75 -8.66 5.21
C TYR A 122 -14.04 -8.73 4.38
N ILE A 123 -14.17 -9.76 3.54
CA ILE A 123 -15.39 -10.00 2.76
C ILE A 123 -16.59 -10.24 3.67
N ARG A 124 -16.43 -11.11 4.67
CA ARG A 124 -17.53 -11.46 5.59
C ARG A 124 -18.00 -10.29 6.46
N HIS A 125 -17.13 -9.29 6.69
CA HIS A 125 -17.40 -8.14 7.55
C HIS A 125 -17.55 -6.83 6.76
N ASP A 126 -17.69 -6.88 5.43
CA ASP A 126 -17.82 -5.69 4.57
C ASP A 126 -16.68 -4.67 4.70
N LEU A 127 -15.47 -5.10 5.05
CA LEU A 127 -14.30 -4.28 5.27
C LEU A 127 -13.51 -4.05 3.96
N TRP A 128 -14.16 -3.48 2.94
CA TRP A 128 -13.66 -3.43 1.56
C TRP A 128 -12.39 -2.61 1.40
N LYS A 129 -12.21 -1.54 2.18
CA LYS A 129 -10.97 -0.75 2.13
C LYS A 129 -9.76 -1.59 2.53
N PHE A 130 -9.88 -2.37 3.60
CA PHE A 130 -8.84 -3.33 4.02
C PHE A 130 -8.67 -4.46 3.01
N TYR A 131 -9.77 -4.96 2.47
CA TYR A 131 -9.74 -5.99 1.43
C TYR A 131 -8.84 -5.58 0.25
N TYR A 132 -9.09 -4.40 -0.36
CA TYR A 132 -8.28 -3.95 -1.49
C TYR A 132 -6.82 -3.69 -1.10
N GLN A 133 -6.59 -3.11 0.08
CA GLN A 133 -5.24 -2.85 0.57
C GLN A 133 -4.43 -4.15 0.74
N ILE A 134 -5.01 -5.17 1.34
CA ILE A 134 -4.32 -6.44 1.60
C ILE A 134 -4.22 -7.31 0.35
N HIS A 135 -5.23 -7.27 -0.50
CA HIS A 135 -5.14 -7.95 -1.81
C HIS A 135 -4.00 -7.38 -2.65
N MET A 136 -3.79 -6.05 -2.63
CA MET A 136 -2.62 -5.41 -3.24
C MET A 136 -1.29 -5.96 -2.68
N GLN A 137 -1.20 -6.20 -1.38
CA GLN A 137 0.03 -6.76 -0.77
C GLN A 137 0.25 -8.21 -1.20
N LEU A 138 -0.80 -9.00 -1.34
CA LEU A 138 -0.71 -10.36 -1.89
C LEU A 138 -0.21 -10.36 -3.33
N ILE A 139 -0.76 -9.49 -4.19
CA ILE A 139 -0.30 -9.31 -5.58
C ILE A 139 1.17 -8.87 -5.59
N THR A 140 1.54 -7.94 -4.71
CA THR A 140 2.93 -7.47 -4.57
C THR A 140 3.87 -8.61 -4.16
N ALA A 141 3.46 -9.48 -3.24
CA ALA A 141 4.25 -10.62 -2.82
C ALA A 141 4.51 -11.59 -3.98
N TYR A 142 3.50 -11.91 -4.80
CA TYR A 142 3.68 -12.70 -6.02
C TYR A 142 4.60 -12.03 -7.04
N ASN A 143 4.44 -10.72 -7.27
CA ASN A 143 5.32 -9.96 -8.17
C ASN A 143 6.79 -9.99 -7.72
N LEU A 144 7.06 -9.84 -6.42
CA LEU A 144 8.41 -9.86 -5.86
C LEU A 144 9.04 -11.27 -5.92
N LYS A 145 8.22 -12.31 -5.99
CA LYS A 145 8.67 -13.69 -6.24
C LYS A 145 8.84 -14.02 -7.73
N GLY A 146 8.37 -13.15 -8.63
CA GLY A 146 8.36 -13.37 -10.07
C GLY A 146 7.18 -14.22 -10.57
N ASP A 147 6.20 -14.51 -9.70
CA ASP A 147 5.01 -15.31 -10.01
C ASP A 147 3.92 -14.43 -10.66
N TYR A 148 4.24 -13.83 -11.80
CA TYR A 148 3.37 -12.83 -12.46
C TYR A 148 2.00 -13.39 -12.88
N GLU A 149 1.90 -14.65 -13.18
CA GLU A 149 0.62 -15.31 -13.53
C GLU A 149 -0.32 -15.35 -12.30
N LEU A 150 0.22 -15.73 -11.14
CA LEU A 150 -0.54 -15.70 -9.90
C LEU A 150 -0.92 -14.29 -9.49
N ALA A 151 0.00 -13.33 -9.65
CA ALA A 151 -0.28 -11.92 -9.41
C ALA A 151 -1.43 -11.42 -10.30
N ALA A 152 -1.41 -11.75 -11.59
CA ALA A 152 -2.47 -11.37 -12.55
C ALA A 152 -3.82 -12.03 -12.21
N ALA A 153 -3.81 -13.31 -11.82
CA ALA A 153 -5.01 -14.01 -11.38
C ALA A 153 -5.64 -13.33 -10.15
N GLU A 154 -4.84 -12.95 -9.16
CA GLU A 154 -5.33 -12.23 -7.97
C GLU A 154 -5.85 -10.83 -8.31
N ALA A 155 -5.17 -10.08 -9.19
CA ALA A 155 -5.65 -8.78 -9.67
C ALA A 155 -6.99 -8.91 -10.41
N GLY A 156 -7.17 -9.95 -11.24
CA GLY A 156 -8.42 -10.28 -11.91
C GLY A 156 -9.56 -10.61 -10.94
N LYS A 157 -9.30 -11.39 -9.88
CA LYS A 157 -10.28 -11.65 -8.82
C LYS A 157 -10.70 -10.36 -8.12
N MET A 158 -9.74 -9.49 -7.79
CA MET A 158 -10.00 -8.21 -7.15
C MET A 158 -10.87 -7.31 -8.03
N TYR A 159 -10.55 -7.21 -9.33
CA TYR A 159 -11.33 -6.43 -10.29
C TYR A 159 -12.76 -6.95 -10.44
N THR A 160 -12.92 -8.27 -10.63
CA THR A 160 -14.23 -8.89 -10.79
C THR A 160 -15.13 -8.60 -9.60
N ARG A 161 -14.61 -8.76 -8.39
CA ARG A 161 -15.37 -8.49 -7.16
C ARG A 161 -15.73 -7.01 -7.02
N ALA A 162 -14.79 -6.10 -7.33
CA ALA A 162 -15.07 -4.67 -7.32
C ALA A 162 -16.13 -4.28 -8.36
N ARG A 163 -16.09 -4.88 -9.55
CA ARG A 163 -17.07 -4.66 -10.62
C ARG A 163 -18.47 -5.13 -10.23
N GLU A 164 -18.60 -6.31 -9.64
CA GLU A 164 -19.88 -6.83 -9.13
C GLU A 164 -20.52 -5.88 -8.10
N ARG A 165 -19.68 -5.24 -7.29
CA ARG A 165 -20.10 -4.24 -6.29
C ARG A 165 -20.26 -2.83 -6.86
N LYS A 166 -19.94 -2.61 -8.12
CA LYS A 166 -19.88 -1.27 -8.76
C LYS A 166 -18.95 -0.31 -8.02
N ASP A 167 -17.89 -0.83 -7.41
CA ASP A 167 -16.91 -0.08 -6.63
C ASP A 167 -15.80 0.44 -7.53
N LYS A 168 -15.91 1.71 -7.94
CA LYS A 168 -14.92 2.38 -8.80
C LYS A 168 -13.53 2.37 -8.17
N ALA A 169 -13.42 2.55 -6.86
CA ALA A 169 -12.14 2.56 -6.16
C ALA A 169 -11.46 1.18 -6.19
N GLY A 170 -12.22 0.13 -5.96
CA GLY A 170 -11.73 -1.24 -6.04
C GLY A 170 -11.31 -1.62 -7.46
N MET A 171 -12.12 -1.27 -8.49
CA MET A 171 -11.75 -1.49 -9.89
C MET A 171 -10.46 -0.76 -10.26
N ALA A 172 -10.32 0.50 -9.87
CA ALA A 172 -9.13 1.30 -10.13
C ALA A 172 -7.88 0.73 -9.43
N THR A 173 -8.03 0.25 -8.20
CA THR A 173 -6.93 -0.38 -7.44
C THR A 173 -6.47 -1.66 -8.13
N ALA A 174 -7.39 -2.46 -8.64
CA ALA A 174 -7.06 -3.68 -9.40
C ALA A 174 -6.35 -3.35 -10.72
N LEU A 175 -6.81 -2.34 -11.45
CA LEU A 175 -6.17 -1.87 -12.68
C LEU A 175 -4.77 -1.32 -12.42
N TYR A 176 -4.59 -0.56 -11.34
CA TYR A 176 -3.27 -0.11 -10.91
C TYR A 176 -2.33 -1.31 -10.65
N ALA A 177 -2.80 -2.34 -9.94
CA ALA A 177 -2.03 -3.56 -9.71
C ALA A 177 -1.66 -4.27 -11.02
N THR A 178 -2.61 -4.39 -11.95
CA THR A 178 -2.40 -5.00 -13.27
C THR A 178 -1.41 -4.20 -14.11
N GLY A 179 -1.46 -2.86 -14.05
CA GLY A 179 -0.48 -1.98 -14.71
C GLY A 179 0.95 -2.24 -14.21
N ILE A 180 1.13 -2.43 -12.89
CA ILE A 180 2.44 -2.81 -12.32
C ILE A 180 2.91 -4.16 -12.86
N ILE A 181 2.05 -5.15 -12.98
CA ILE A 181 2.40 -6.47 -13.54
C ILE A 181 2.88 -6.31 -14.99
N TYR A 182 2.15 -5.56 -15.82
CA TYR A 182 2.56 -5.29 -17.20
C TYR A 182 3.87 -4.51 -17.30
N ASN A 183 4.11 -3.55 -16.39
CA ASN A 183 5.39 -2.85 -16.29
C ASN A 183 6.55 -3.83 -16.04
N LEU A 184 6.41 -4.75 -15.08
CA LEU A 184 7.42 -5.78 -14.77
C LEU A 184 7.63 -6.75 -15.96
N GLN A 185 6.57 -7.03 -16.73
CA GLN A 185 6.61 -7.86 -17.93
C GLN A 185 7.09 -7.10 -19.18
N ARG A 186 7.39 -5.80 -19.07
CA ARG A 186 7.81 -4.91 -20.18
C ARG A 186 6.77 -4.82 -21.30
N ARG A 187 5.50 -4.70 -20.94
CA ARG A 187 4.35 -4.54 -21.83
C ARG A 187 3.79 -3.11 -21.74
N PRO A 188 4.45 -2.12 -22.36
CA PRO A 188 4.19 -0.70 -22.09
C PRO A 188 2.81 -0.22 -22.57
N LYS A 189 2.22 -0.85 -23.58
CA LYS A 189 0.90 -0.47 -24.08
C LYS A 189 -0.20 -0.86 -23.09
N GLU A 190 -0.19 -2.10 -22.64
CA GLU A 190 -1.16 -2.62 -21.67
C GLU A 190 -0.98 -1.96 -20.29
N GLU A 191 0.25 -1.68 -19.91
CA GLU A 191 0.59 -0.89 -18.74
C GLU A 191 -0.08 0.49 -18.79
N GLU A 192 0.08 1.21 -19.90
CA GLU A 192 -0.49 2.54 -20.11
C GLU A 192 -2.01 2.52 -20.05
N ASP A 193 -2.65 1.57 -20.74
CA ASP A 193 -4.11 1.43 -20.75
C ASP A 193 -4.65 1.21 -19.32
N CYS A 194 -4.00 0.37 -18.51
CA CYS A 194 -4.38 0.13 -17.12
C CYS A 194 -4.27 1.39 -16.26
N PHE A 195 -3.17 2.15 -16.36
CA PHE A 195 -3.02 3.35 -15.54
C PHE A 195 -3.97 4.47 -15.97
N ARG A 196 -4.24 4.64 -17.27
CA ARG A 196 -5.22 5.62 -17.77
C ARG A 196 -6.62 5.30 -17.25
N GLU A 197 -7.03 4.04 -17.29
CA GLU A 197 -8.35 3.64 -16.80
C GLU A 197 -8.44 3.77 -15.27
N SER A 198 -7.40 3.38 -14.53
CA SER A 198 -7.34 3.60 -13.08
C SER A 198 -7.51 5.08 -12.72
N ILE A 199 -6.80 5.99 -13.41
CA ILE A 199 -6.93 7.44 -13.24
C ILE A 199 -8.37 7.88 -13.52
N SER A 200 -8.96 7.43 -14.63
CA SER A 200 -10.33 7.79 -15.02
C SER A 200 -11.35 7.40 -13.94
N LEU A 201 -11.24 6.19 -13.40
CA LEU A 201 -12.15 5.70 -12.36
C LEU A 201 -12.00 6.45 -11.04
N LEU A 202 -10.77 6.85 -10.67
CA LEU A 202 -10.49 7.56 -9.41
C LEU A 202 -10.75 9.06 -9.49
N TRP A 203 -11.02 9.61 -10.67
CA TRP A 203 -11.13 11.05 -10.85
C TRP A 203 -12.16 11.71 -9.92
N GLU A 204 -13.27 11.02 -9.69
CA GLU A 204 -14.39 11.47 -8.88
C GLU A 204 -14.43 10.81 -7.49
N VAL A 205 -13.45 9.94 -7.17
CA VAL A 205 -13.43 9.17 -5.93
C VAL A 205 -12.46 9.83 -4.95
N SER A 206 -12.93 10.10 -3.72
CA SER A 206 -12.09 10.63 -2.64
C SER A 206 -11.49 9.49 -1.79
N GLY A 207 -10.36 9.78 -1.14
CA GLY A 207 -9.72 8.84 -0.20
C GLY A 207 -8.80 7.79 -0.84
N TYR A 208 -8.58 7.87 -2.17
CA TYR A 208 -7.65 7.03 -2.92
C TYR A 208 -6.58 7.85 -3.65
N ASP A 209 -6.26 9.03 -3.11
CA ASP A 209 -5.28 9.96 -3.70
C ASP A 209 -3.89 9.33 -3.87
N ASN A 210 -3.52 8.38 -3.03
CA ASN A 210 -2.27 7.63 -3.15
C ASN A 210 -2.24 6.79 -4.44
N ILE A 211 -3.29 6.01 -4.73
CA ILE A 211 -3.39 5.18 -5.95
C ILE A 211 -3.46 6.07 -7.18
N LEU A 212 -4.25 7.15 -7.12
CA LEU A 212 -4.33 8.13 -8.20
C LEU A 212 -2.96 8.75 -8.51
N THR A 213 -2.24 9.21 -7.48
CA THR A 213 -0.91 9.80 -7.64
C THR A 213 0.09 8.81 -8.20
N GLN A 214 0.08 7.57 -7.74
CA GLN A 214 0.96 6.52 -8.22
C GLN A 214 0.64 6.13 -9.67
N SER A 215 -0.65 6.03 -10.04
CA SER A 215 -1.06 5.78 -11.43
C SER A 215 -0.55 6.86 -12.37
N TYR A 216 -0.63 8.14 -11.97
CA TYR A 216 -0.01 9.23 -12.74
C TYR A 216 1.51 9.10 -12.83
N ALA A 217 2.18 8.76 -11.73
CA ALA A 217 3.64 8.63 -11.70
C ALA A 217 4.12 7.54 -12.67
N PHE A 218 3.48 6.36 -12.64
CA PHE A 218 3.80 5.27 -13.57
C PHE A 218 3.49 5.64 -15.03
N LEU A 219 2.33 6.26 -15.28
CA LEU A 219 1.98 6.73 -16.61
C LEU A 219 3.03 7.74 -17.15
N CYS A 220 3.50 8.68 -16.32
CA CYS A 220 4.56 9.61 -16.70
C CYS A 220 5.88 8.90 -17.01
N VAL A 221 6.24 7.88 -16.24
CA VAL A 221 7.45 7.07 -16.49
C VAL A 221 7.32 6.33 -17.81
N SER A 222 6.17 5.72 -18.07
CA SER A 222 5.87 5.01 -19.33
C SER A 222 5.95 5.92 -20.54
N LEU A 223 5.28 7.07 -20.52
CA LEU A 223 5.32 8.05 -21.61
C LEU A 223 6.73 8.60 -21.86
N ARG A 224 7.48 8.87 -20.79
CA ARG A 224 8.89 9.28 -20.92
C ARG A 224 9.75 8.21 -21.60
N ALA A 225 9.58 6.95 -21.22
CA ALA A 225 10.31 5.83 -21.82
C ALA A 225 10.01 5.67 -23.33
N GLN A 226 8.79 6.06 -23.74
CA GLN A 226 8.36 6.07 -25.13
C GLN A 226 8.69 7.40 -25.89
N ALA A 227 9.40 8.34 -25.24
CA ALA A 227 9.70 9.68 -25.76
C ALA A 227 8.47 10.52 -26.16
N ARG A 228 7.29 10.23 -25.57
CA ARG A 228 6.02 10.96 -25.81
C ARG A 228 5.91 12.17 -24.87
N TYR A 229 6.82 13.12 -25.04
CA TYR A 229 6.97 14.27 -24.14
C TYR A 229 5.80 15.24 -24.19
N ASP A 230 5.16 15.43 -25.34
CA ASP A 230 4.00 16.33 -25.48
C ASP A 230 2.82 15.84 -24.62
N GLU A 231 2.53 14.54 -24.61
CA GLU A 231 1.49 13.95 -23.77
C GLU A 231 1.86 14.02 -22.30
N LEU A 232 3.12 13.79 -21.96
CA LEU A 232 3.62 13.95 -20.59
C LEU A 232 3.37 15.37 -20.07
N LEU A 233 3.69 16.39 -20.87
CA LEU A 233 3.48 17.80 -20.49
C LEU A 233 2.01 18.15 -20.30
N GLN A 234 1.10 17.50 -21.04
CA GLN A 234 -0.35 17.67 -20.86
C GLN A 234 -0.89 17.03 -19.56
N LEU A 235 -0.21 16.02 -19.02
CA LEU A 235 -0.61 15.37 -17.76
C LEU A 235 -0.19 16.17 -16.52
N VAL A 236 0.95 16.87 -16.57
CA VAL A 236 1.55 17.57 -15.41
C VAL A 236 0.60 18.55 -14.70
N PRO A 237 -0.20 19.38 -15.38
CA PRO A 237 -1.15 20.27 -14.73
C PRO A 237 -2.21 19.52 -13.91
N ASN A 238 -2.60 18.32 -14.34
CA ASN A 238 -3.63 17.49 -13.69
C ASN A 238 -3.12 16.79 -12.43
N MET A 239 -1.79 16.67 -12.26
CA MET A 239 -1.17 16.08 -11.06
C MET A 239 -1.19 17.05 -9.86
N LYS A 240 -1.37 18.35 -10.09
CA LYS A 240 -1.55 19.33 -9.00
C LYS A 240 -2.97 19.13 -8.46
N LYS A 241 -3.07 18.67 -7.21
CA LYS A 241 -4.35 18.40 -6.52
C LYS A 241 -5.39 19.51 -6.73
N PRO A 242 -6.37 19.35 -7.62
CA PRO A 242 -7.60 20.12 -7.50
C PRO A 242 -8.50 19.45 -6.45
N SER A 243 -9.35 20.24 -5.79
CA SER A 243 -10.38 19.65 -4.93
C SER A 243 -11.26 18.70 -5.76
N PRO A 244 -11.87 17.67 -5.20
CA PRO A 244 -12.73 16.74 -5.93
C PRO A 244 -13.80 17.43 -6.78
N ALA A 245 -14.28 18.61 -6.32
CA ALA A 245 -15.31 19.40 -7.02
C ALA A 245 -14.80 20.15 -8.27
N SER A 246 -13.49 20.29 -8.47
CA SER A 246 -12.90 21.04 -9.60
C SER A 246 -12.10 20.17 -10.58
N ARG A 247 -12.08 18.86 -10.38
CA ARG A 247 -11.34 17.91 -11.23
C ARG A 247 -12.02 17.75 -12.58
N LYS A 248 -11.28 17.94 -13.68
CA LYS A 248 -11.69 17.53 -15.04
C LYS A 248 -10.84 16.32 -15.47
N PRO A 249 -11.45 15.27 -16.07
CA PRO A 249 -10.66 14.12 -16.52
C PRO A 249 -9.63 14.56 -17.57
N PRO A 250 -8.38 14.04 -17.52
CA PRO A 250 -7.37 14.35 -18.51
C PRO A 250 -7.80 13.85 -19.90
N ALA A 251 -7.39 14.56 -20.93
CA ALA A 251 -7.67 14.17 -22.31
C ALA A 251 -7.11 12.76 -22.60
N GLY A 252 -7.89 11.91 -23.24
CA GLY A 252 -7.52 10.52 -23.56
C GLY A 252 -7.81 9.48 -22.50
N CYS A 253 -8.35 9.86 -21.33
CA CYS A 253 -8.86 8.94 -20.31
C CYS A 253 -10.38 8.78 -20.49
N SER A 254 -10.82 7.96 -21.43
CA SER A 254 -12.22 7.51 -21.51
C SER A 254 -12.31 6.11 -20.90
N PRO A 255 -13.31 5.79 -20.08
CA PRO A 255 -13.47 4.45 -19.55
C PRO A 255 -13.75 3.46 -20.69
N LYS A 256 -12.75 2.68 -21.07
CA LYS A 256 -12.93 1.48 -21.89
C LYS A 256 -13.26 0.31 -20.96
N LEU A 257 -14.48 0.30 -20.48
CA LEU A 257 -14.98 -0.76 -19.60
C LEU A 257 -15.05 -2.08 -20.38
N GLY A 258 -14.16 -3.00 -20.13
CA GLY A 258 -14.37 -4.40 -20.45
C GLY A 258 -13.30 -5.15 -21.22
N GLU A 259 -12.31 -4.51 -21.83
CA GLU A 259 -11.36 -5.21 -22.72
C GLU A 259 -10.08 -5.71 -22.02
N ILE A 260 -9.74 -5.17 -20.84
CA ILE A 260 -8.44 -5.44 -20.19
C ILE A 260 -8.38 -6.81 -19.47
N PHE A 261 -9.52 -7.35 -19.08
CA PHE A 261 -9.62 -8.63 -18.34
C PHE A 261 -10.20 -9.81 -19.13
N MET A 262 -10.31 -9.73 -20.45
CA MET A 262 -10.60 -10.93 -21.26
C MET A 262 -9.31 -11.69 -21.53
N TRP A 263 -8.87 -12.50 -20.54
CA TRP A 263 -7.90 -13.56 -20.71
C TRP A 263 -8.50 -14.87 -20.22
N HIS A 264 -8.37 -15.85 -21.09
CA HIS A 264 -8.84 -17.24 -20.97
C HIS A 264 -8.31 -17.96 -19.76
#